data_31ff61599fc5d48ae2005c8c01a53611
#
_entry.id   31ff61599fc5d48ae2005c8c01a53611
#
_cell.length_a   1.000
_cell.length_b   1.000
_cell.length_c   1.000
_cell.angle_alpha   90.00
_cell.angle_beta   90.00
_cell.angle_gamma   90.00
#
_symmetry.space_group_name_H-M   'P 1'
#
loop_
_entity.id
_entity.type
_entity.pdbx_description
1 polymer ?
#
loop_
_entity_poly.entity_id
_entity_poly.type
_entity_poly.pdbx_seq_one_letter_code
_entity_poly.pdbx_strand_id
1 'polypeptide(L)'
;DNNGKKYTVRRLLQEFGTDVGRKISPMIWCMPLMKKYDEAKKKNHPYWIITDVRFECEAEEIRKRGGLLIRVNRPKPKRDFIQRIAYFLRGRNKQERKASKHESETALDNYAHFNEVINSDGSLLDLVEKVAKISDKYRL
;
A
#
# COMPACT_ATOMS: atom_id res chain seq x y z
N ASP A 1 -14.35 20.90 -13.95
CA ASP A 1 -13.84 22.16 -13.42
C ASP A 1 -13.89 23.23 -14.53
N ASN A 2 -13.80 24.50 -14.18
CA ASN A 2 -13.89 25.63 -15.09
C ASN A 2 -12.83 25.67 -16.21
N ASN A 3 -11.90 24.72 -16.23
CA ASN A 3 -10.80 24.59 -17.19
C ASN A 3 -10.93 23.38 -18.14
N GLY A 4 -12.08 22.72 -18.21
CA GLY A 4 -12.30 21.60 -19.12
C GLY A 4 -11.46 20.32 -18.86
N LYS A 5 -10.70 20.26 -17.75
CA LYS A 5 -9.94 19.07 -17.35
C LYS A 5 -10.87 18.06 -16.71
N LYS A 6 -11.05 16.91 -17.34
CA LYS A 6 -11.78 15.78 -16.74
C LYS A 6 -11.01 15.28 -15.51
N TYR A 7 -11.64 15.38 -14.34
CA TYR A 7 -11.17 14.73 -13.13
C TYR A 7 -11.51 13.23 -13.18
N THR A 8 -10.52 12.39 -12.94
CA THR A 8 -10.78 10.97 -12.70
C THR A 8 -11.11 10.77 -11.22
N VAL A 9 -11.96 9.78 -10.92
CA VAL A 9 -12.28 9.40 -9.53
C VAL A 9 -11.00 9.12 -8.73
N ARG A 10 -10.03 8.42 -9.33
CA ARG A 10 -8.72 8.17 -8.70
C ARG A 10 -8.01 9.46 -8.30
N ARG A 11 -8.00 10.46 -9.17
CA ARG A 11 -7.34 11.74 -8.89
C ARG A 11 -8.06 12.48 -7.76
N LEU A 12 -9.38 12.49 -7.77
CA LEU A 12 -10.18 13.11 -6.71
C LEU A 12 -9.88 12.45 -5.35
N LEU A 13 -9.84 11.12 -5.30
CA LEU A 13 -9.53 10.37 -4.08
C LEU A 13 -8.10 10.64 -3.58
N GLN A 14 -7.12 10.76 -4.48
CA GLN A 14 -5.74 11.09 -4.11
C GLN A 14 -5.65 12.51 -3.56
N GLU A 15 -6.22 13.50 -4.25
CA GLU A 15 -6.22 14.90 -3.82
C GLU A 15 -6.94 15.04 -2.47
N PHE A 16 -8.13 14.47 -2.33
CA PHE A 16 -8.87 14.56 -1.07
C PHE A 16 -8.19 13.79 0.07
N GLY A 17 -7.78 12.56 -0.20
CA GLY A 17 -7.19 11.67 0.81
C GLY A 17 -5.80 12.11 1.27
N THR A 18 -4.94 12.54 0.35
CA THR A 18 -3.55 12.89 0.65
C THR A 18 -3.36 14.40 0.73
N ASP A 19 -3.70 15.13 -0.34
CA ASP A 19 -3.34 16.55 -0.45
C ASP A 19 -4.15 17.45 0.48
N VAL A 20 -5.37 17.06 0.83
CA VAL A 20 -6.24 17.80 1.77
C VAL A 20 -6.23 17.15 3.15
N GLY A 21 -6.67 15.90 3.25
CA GLY A 21 -6.86 15.24 4.53
C GLY A 21 -5.59 15.15 5.36
N ARG A 22 -4.48 14.72 4.75
CA ARG A 22 -3.19 14.58 5.48
C ARG A 22 -2.50 15.91 5.79
N LYS A 23 -2.82 16.98 5.08
CA LYS A 23 -2.36 18.33 5.46
C LYS A 23 -3.03 18.82 6.74
N ILE A 24 -4.28 18.39 7.00
CA ILE A 24 -4.96 18.69 8.26
C ILE A 24 -4.34 17.87 9.39
N SER A 25 -4.15 16.57 9.16
CA SER A 25 -3.45 15.68 10.10
C SER A 25 -2.88 14.48 9.34
N PRO A 26 -1.57 14.17 9.44
CA PRO A 26 -0.97 12.98 8.84
C PRO A 26 -1.68 11.68 9.23
N MET A 27 -2.27 11.65 10.43
CA MET A 27 -2.93 10.48 11.02
C MET A 27 -4.46 10.47 10.84
N ILE A 28 -5.03 11.41 10.08
CA ILE A 28 -6.49 11.61 9.99
C ILE A 28 -7.26 10.32 9.63
N TRP A 29 -6.69 9.48 8.79
CA TRP A 29 -7.31 8.22 8.36
C TRP A 29 -6.92 7.03 9.25
N CYS A 30 -5.72 7.07 9.82
CA CYS A 30 -5.19 5.99 10.63
C CYS A 30 -5.80 5.96 12.04
N MET A 31 -5.92 7.11 12.71
CA MET A 31 -6.41 7.17 14.10
C MET A 31 -7.82 6.59 14.30
N PRO A 32 -8.82 6.89 13.45
CA PRO A 32 -10.14 6.27 13.58
C PRO A 32 -10.10 4.73 13.43
N LEU A 33 -9.25 4.23 12.53
CA LEU A 33 -9.04 2.79 12.34
C LEU A 33 -8.42 2.16 13.59
N MET A 34 -7.36 2.77 14.12
CA MET A 34 -6.68 2.27 15.32
C MET A 34 -7.58 2.28 16.55
N LYS A 35 -8.43 3.31 16.70
CA LYS A 35 -9.44 3.33 17.75
C LYS A 35 -10.41 2.15 17.66
N LYS A 36 -10.90 1.84 16.48
CA LYS A 36 -11.75 0.66 16.25
C LYS A 36 -11.01 -0.65 16.57
N TYR A 37 -9.73 -0.75 16.22
CA TYR A 37 -8.91 -1.89 16.57
C TYR A 37 -8.78 -2.05 18.10
N ASP A 38 -8.48 -0.97 18.81
CA ASP A 38 -8.34 -0.98 20.27
C ASP A 38 -9.66 -1.39 20.97
N GLU A 39 -10.80 -1.00 20.42
CA GLU A 39 -12.13 -1.41 20.90
C GLU A 39 -12.42 -2.90 20.59
N ALA A 40 -12.06 -3.37 19.40
CA ALA A 40 -12.23 -4.78 19.02
C ALA A 40 -11.33 -5.72 19.84
N LYS A 41 -10.09 -5.29 20.12
CA LYS A 41 -9.16 -6.03 20.97
C LYS A 41 -9.72 -6.25 22.39
N LYS A 42 -10.39 -5.24 22.95
CA LYS A 42 -11.07 -5.37 24.25
C LYS A 42 -12.22 -6.38 24.23
N LYS A 43 -12.81 -6.64 23.07
CA LYS A 43 -13.90 -7.61 22.84
C LYS A 43 -13.41 -8.99 22.40
N ASN A 44 -12.13 -9.28 22.58
CA ASN A 44 -11.49 -10.55 22.20
C ASN A 44 -11.46 -10.84 20.69
N HIS A 45 -11.37 -9.80 19.85
CA HIS A 45 -11.11 -9.90 18.41
C HIS A 45 -9.67 -9.44 18.13
N PRO A 46 -8.66 -10.31 18.37
CA PRO A 46 -7.25 -9.87 18.44
C PRO A 46 -6.59 -9.66 17.07
N TYR A 47 -7.15 -10.19 15.99
CA TYR A 47 -6.48 -10.19 14.69
C TYR A 47 -7.16 -9.25 13.70
N TRP A 48 -6.37 -8.33 13.16
CA TRP A 48 -6.77 -7.45 12.07
C TRP A 48 -5.72 -7.48 10.97
N ILE A 49 -6.17 -7.53 9.72
CA ILE A 49 -5.32 -7.44 8.54
C ILE A 49 -5.59 -6.08 7.88
N ILE A 50 -4.55 -5.26 7.79
CA ILE A 50 -4.59 -3.96 7.12
C ILE A 50 -3.81 -4.10 5.80
N THR A 51 -4.52 -4.07 4.68
CA THR A 51 -3.94 -4.34 3.36
C THR A 51 -3.41 -3.11 2.63
N ASP A 52 -3.67 -1.91 3.15
CA ASP A 52 -3.38 -0.64 2.48
C ASP A 52 -2.62 0.34 3.39
N VAL A 53 -1.46 -0.10 3.87
CA VAL A 53 -0.52 0.76 4.61
C VAL A 53 0.36 1.46 3.59
N ARG A 54 0.33 2.80 3.57
CA ARG A 54 1.01 3.59 2.54
C ARG A 54 1.99 4.62 3.07
N PHE A 55 1.95 4.95 4.35
CA PHE A 55 2.76 6.00 4.95
C PHE A 55 3.50 5.50 6.20
N GLU A 56 4.67 6.07 6.43
CA GLU A 56 5.51 5.71 7.59
C GLU A 56 4.79 5.90 8.91
N CYS A 57 4.01 6.97 9.07
CA CYS A 57 3.25 7.23 10.29
C CYS A 57 2.21 6.13 10.57
N GLU A 58 1.60 5.54 9.53
CA GLU A 58 0.69 4.40 9.67
C GLU A 58 1.45 3.13 10.09
N ALA A 59 2.59 2.88 9.44
CA ALA A 59 3.45 1.74 9.75
C ALA A 59 3.95 1.80 11.20
N GLU A 60 4.43 2.96 11.64
CA GLU A 60 4.89 3.15 13.01
C GLU A 60 3.77 2.99 14.03
N GLU A 61 2.56 3.43 13.72
CA GLU A 61 1.42 3.28 14.62
C GLU A 61 0.98 1.82 14.78
N ILE A 62 1.08 1.02 13.70
CA ILE A 62 0.88 -0.44 13.74
C ILE A 62 1.96 -1.10 14.60
N ARG A 63 3.23 -0.73 14.41
CA ARG A 63 4.36 -1.26 15.19
C ARG A 63 4.24 -0.97 16.68
N LYS A 64 3.86 0.25 17.06
CA LYS A 64 3.63 0.62 18.47
C LYS A 64 2.61 -0.27 19.17
N ARG A 65 1.65 -0.84 18.41
CA ARG A 65 0.64 -1.78 18.93
C ARG A 65 1.08 -3.24 18.88
N GLY A 66 2.34 -3.50 18.52
CA GLY A 66 2.88 -4.86 18.37
C GLY A 66 2.46 -5.54 17.07
N GLY A 67 1.98 -4.78 16.09
CA GLY A 67 1.58 -5.31 14.80
C GLY A 67 2.77 -5.71 13.93
N LEU A 68 2.55 -6.69 13.07
CA LEU A 68 3.52 -7.22 12.11
C LEU A 68 3.40 -6.47 10.78
N LEU A 69 4.51 -5.93 10.29
CA LEU A 69 4.59 -5.29 8.99
C LEU A 69 5.23 -6.22 7.96
N ILE A 70 4.49 -6.55 6.93
CA ILE A 70 4.94 -7.42 5.84
C ILE A 70 4.94 -6.62 4.54
N ARG A 71 6.11 -6.52 3.90
CA ARG A 71 6.22 -5.95 2.56
C ARG A 71 6.06 -7.05 1.51
N VAL A 72 5.10 -6.88 0.60
CA VAL A 72 4.93 -7.78 -0.54
C VAL A 72 5.44 -7.09 -1.80
N ASN A 73 6.56 -7.54 -2.32
CA ASN A 73 7.14 -7.06 -3.56
C ASN A 73 6.60 -7.88 -4.73
N ARG A 74 6.02 -7.24 -5.71
CA ARG A 74 5.66 -7.87 -6.97
C ARG A 74 6.60 -7.37 -8.06
N PRO A 75 7.54 -8.19 -8.54
CA PRO A 75 8.43 -7.80 -9.61
C PRO A 75 7.60 -7.47 -10.86
N LYS A 76 8.00 -6.43 -11.57
CA LYS A 76 7.38 -6.10 -12.85
C LYS A 76 7.60 -7.28 -13.81
N PRO A 77 6.56 -7.73 -14.53
CA PRO A 77 6.72 -8.82 -15.50
C PRO A 77 7.84 -8.46 -16.48
N LYS A 78 8.76 -9.40 -16.72
CA LYS A 78 9.78 -9.26 -17.78
C LYS A 78 9.02 -9.12 -19.09
N ARG A 79 8.94 -7.91 -19.62
CA ARG A 79 8.30 -7.67 -20.92
C ARG A 79 9.29 -8.04 -22.01
N ASP A 80 8.88 -8.89 -22.93
CA ASP A 80 9.62 -9.15 -24.16
C ASP A 80 9.88 -7.84 -24.92
N PHE A 81 10.94 -7.83 -25.70
CA PHE A 81 11.36 -6.65 -26.47
C PHE A 81 10.20 -6.04 -27.29
N ILE A 82 9.40 -6.89 -27.92
CA ILE A 82 8.20 -6.49 -28.71
C ILE A 82 7.16 -5.80 -27.82
N GLN A 83 6.90 -6.35 -26.63
CA GLN A 83 5.97 -5.75 -25.68
C GLN A 83 6.49 -4.43 -25.13
N ARG A 84 7.82 -4.26 -25.01
CA ARG A 84 8.44 -2.99 -24.59
C ARG A 84 8.27 -1.93 -25.68
N ILE A 85 8.44 -2.29 -26.95
CA ILE A 85 8.21 -1.38 -28.10
C ILE A 85 6.73 -1.01 -28.18
N ALA A 86 5.82 -1.98 -28.13
CA ALA A 86 4.38 -1.74 -28.17
C ALA A 86 3.90 -0.84 -27.00
N TYR A 87 4.49 -1.03 -25.83
CA TYR A 87 4.22 -0.19 -24.67
C TYR A 87 4.77 1.23 -24.81
N PHE A 88 5.92 1.38 -25.45
CA PHE A 88 6.53 2.69 -25.75
C PHE A 88 5.71 3.44 -26.81
N LEU A 89 5.27 2.74 -27.87
CA LEU A 89 4.45 3.30 -28.95
C LEU A 89 3.02 3.65 -28.49
N ARG A 90 2.45 2.89 -27.54
CA ARG A 90 1.12 3.17 -26.97
C ARG A 90 1.07 4.40 -26.08
N GLY A 91 2.23 4.95 -25.72
CA GLY A 91 2.34 6.13 -24.87
C GLY A 91 1.70 5.92 -23.48
N ARG A 92 2.47 5.98 -22.42
CA ARG A 92 1.87 6.06 -21.09
C ARG A 92 1.08 7.35 -20.99
N ASN A 93 -0.20 7.24 -20.68
CA ASN A 93 -1.02 8.41 -20.43
C ASN A 93 -0.33 9.27 -19.35
N LYS A 94 -0.21 10.58 -19.58
CA LYS A 94 0.47 11.52 -18.67
C LYS A 94 -0.07 11.43 -17.22
N GLN A 95 -1.33 10.99 -17.10
CA GLN A 95 -2.00 10.76 -15.81
C GLN A 95 -1.49 9.53 -15.07
N GLU A 96 -1.18 8.42 -15.77
CA GLU A 96 -0.63 7.20 -15.15
C GLU A 96 0.80 7.43 -14.64
N ARG A 97 1.58 8.24 -15.36
CA ARG A 97 2.93 8.64 -14.90
C ARG A 97 2.90 9.52 -13.66
N LYS A 98 1.89 10.42 -13.53
CA LYS A 98 1.72 11.25 -12.33
C LYS A 98 1.22 10.41 -11.15
N ALA A 99 0.29 9.50 -11.38
CA ALA A 99 -0.23 8.61 -10.34
C ALA A 99 0.87 7.70 -9.75
N SER A 100 1.76 7.15 -10.59
CA SER A 100 2.88 6.29 -10.14
C SER A 100 4.01 7.04 -9.42
N LYS A 101 3.98 8.38 -9.40
CA LYS A 101 4.91 9.25 -8.67
C LYS A 101 4.26 9.95 -7.49
N HIS A 102 3.00 9.64 -7.21
CA HIS A 102 2.29 10.21 -6.08
C HIS A 102 2.92 9.71 -4.77
N GLU A 103 3.03 10.56 -3.77
CA GLU A 103 3.64 10.24 -2.48
C GLU A 103 3.08 8.96 -1.86
N SER A 104 1.75 8.77 -1.92
CA SER A 104 1.09 7.55 -1.42
C SER A 104 1.52 6.23 -2.09
N GLU A 105 2.24 6.29 -3.21
CA GLU A 105 2.74 5.10 -3.92
C GLU A 105 4.24 4.84 -3.64
N THR A 106 4.94 5.79 -3.03
CA THR A 106 6.40 5.74 -2.85
C THR A 106 6.88 6.01 -1.43
N ALA A 107 6.01 6.49 -0.54
CA ALA A 107 6.40 6.90 0.82
C ALA A 107 7.06 5.79 1.65
N LEU A 108 6.73 4.51 1.38
CA LEU A 108 7.35 3.36 2.06
C LEU A 108 8.52 2.72 1.28
N ASP A 109 8.97 3.30 0.16
CA ASP A 109 10.04 2.67 -0.63
C ASP A 109 11.36 2.60 0.12
N ASN A 110 11.66 3.59 0.94
CA ASN A 110 12.87 3.68 1.76
C ASN A 110 12.65 3.26 3.22
N TYR A 111 11.44 2.82 3.58
CA TYR A 111 11.14 2.40 4.93
C TYR A 111 11.82 1.07 5.25
N ALA A 112 12.65 1.05 6.31
CA ALA A 112 13.52 -0.09 6.62
C ALA A 112 12.96 -1.07 7.66
N HIS A 113 11.86 -0.72 8.35
CA HIS A 113 11.40 -1.44 9.53
C HIS A 113 10.28 -2.44 9.25
N PHE A 114 10.31 -3.10 8.09
CA PHE A 114 9.44 -4.26 7.84
C PHE A 114 9.96 -5.47 8.63
N ASN A 115 9.02 -6.22 9.23
CA ASN A 115 9.34 -7.47 9.90
C ASN A 115 9.67 -8.59 8.90
N GLU A 116 8.94 -8.60 7.77
CA GLU A 116 9.13 -9.57 6.70
C GLU A 116 9.01 -8.92 5.33
N VAL A 117 9.73 -9.50 4.37
CA VAL A 117 9.65 -9.09 2.96
C VAL A 117 9.37 -10.31 2.12
N ILE A 118 8.23 -10.32 1.41
CA ILE A 118 7.84 -11.39 0.51
C ILE A 118 8.04 -10.93 -0.93
N ASN A 119 8.76 -11.72 -1.73
CA ASN A 119 8.82 -11.54 -3.17
C ASN A 119 7.78 -12.45 -3.83
N SER A 120 6.75 -11.84 -4.44
CA SER A 120 5.70 -12.51 -5.21
C SER A 120 6.15 -12.63 -6.68
N ASP A 121 7.20 -13.41 -6.91
CA ASP A 121 7.85 -13.62 -8.20
C ASP A 121 7.49 -14.98 -8.85
N GLY A 122 6.82 -15.85 -8.11
CA GLY A 122 6.37 -17.17 -8.52
C GLY A 122 4.85 -17.26 -8.74
N SER A 123 4.34 -18.46 -8.54
CA SER A 123 2.92 -18.77 -8.61
C SER A 123 2.13 -18.26 -7.39
N LEU A 124 0.80 -18.35 -7.47
CA LEU A 124 -0.05 -18.08 -6.30
C LEU A 124 0.23 -19.08 -5.15
N LEU A 125 0.51 -20.33 -5.48
CA LEU A 125 0.83 -21.37 -4.49
C LEU A 125 2.13 -21.02 -3.75
N ASP A 126 3.18 -20.59 -4.46
CA ASP A 126 4.43 -20.14 -3.82
C ASP A 126 4.19 -18.98 -2.85
N LEU A 127 3.30 -18.05 -3.22
CA LEU A 127 2.93 -16.95 -2.33
C LEU A 127 2.22 -17.46 -1.07
N VAL A 128 1.27 -18.39 -1.23
CA VAL A 128 0.54 -19.00 -0.11
C VAL A 128 1.50 -19.73 0.83
N GLU A 129 2.46 -20.50 0.30
CA GLU A 129 3.48 -21.17 1.11
C GLU A 129 4.37 -20.18 1.88
N LYS A 130 4.78 -19.08 1.23
CA LYS A 130 5.55 -18.02 1.90
C LYS A 130 4.76 -17.38 3.03
N VAL A 131 3.45 -17.13 2.83
CA VAL A 131 2.57 -16.59 3.86
C VAL A 131 2.35 -17.58 5.01
N ALA A 132 2.15 -18.87 4.71
CA ALA A 132 2.00 -19.91 5.72
C ALA A 132 3.22 -20.00 6.64
N LYS A 133 4.44 -19.96 6.08
CA LYS A 133 5.68 -19.94 6.87
C LYS A 133 5.77 -18.73 7.81
N ILE A 134 5.29 -17.57 7.38
CA ILE A 134 5.23 -16.38 8.24
C ILE A 134 4.17 -16.56 9.34
N SER A 135 3.00 -17.08 8.99
CA SER A 135 1.95 -17.38 9.97
C SER A 135 2.46 -18.32 11.07
N ASP A 136 3.14 -19.41 10.70
CA ASP A 136 3.73 -20.36 11.66
C ASP A 136 4.82 -19.71 12.52
N LYS A 137 5.70 -18.90 11.90
CA LYS A 137 6.79 -18.19 12.61
C LYS A 137 6.26 -17.26 13.69
N TYR A 138 5.18 -16.54 13.42
CA TYR A 138 4.61 -15.55 14.32
C TYR A 138 3.39 -16.07 15.10
N ARG A 139 3.02 -17.34 14.92
CA ARG A 139 1.88 -17.98 15.58
C ARG A 139 0.56 -17.21 15.41
N LEU A 140 0.30 -16.81 14.16
CA LEU A 140 -0.89 -16.05 13.76
C LEU A 140 -2.08 -16.99 13.52
#